data_a076e8caa53a8296703541c25ad0dcc9
#
_entry.id   a076e8caa53a8296703541c25ad0dcc9
#
_cell.length_a   1.000
_cell.length_b   1.000
_cell.length_c   1.000
_cell.angle_alpha   90.00
_cell.angle_beta   90.00
_cell.angle_gamma   90.00
#
_symmetry.space_group_name_H-M   'P 1'
#
loop_
_entity.id
_entity.type
_entity.pdbx_description
1 polymer ?
#
loop_
_entity_poly.entity_id
_entity_poly.type
_entity_poly.pdbx_seq_one_letter_code
_entity_poly.pdbx_strand_id
1 'polypeptide(L)'
;FYMNDFIVNEDLKGVENLEFFANQVVEGFITGLHRSPYHGFSVEFAEHRLYNPGESTRYIDWKLFARTDKLFVKRFEEETNLRCQLIIDRSSSMHFPAQKKLTSENPNKIGFSILASAALMNLFKRQRDGVGLSVFSEKVHLHTPAKTSAAHHQWLLNELELLAKPFNENKMEGTKAIDSLHEIADRVNKRSLVVFETY
;
A
#
# COMPACT_ATOMS: atom_id res chain seq x y z
N PHE A 1 -6.52 -7.02 25.66
CA PHE A 1 -5.59 -6.02 25.14
C PHE A 1 -6.41 -4.77 24.88
N TYR A 2 -6.18 -3.75 25.70
CA TYR A 2 -6.95 -2.50 25.70
C TYR A 2 -6.50 -1.63 24.54
N MET A 3 -7.39 -1.38 23.60
CA MET A 3 -7.23 -0.50 22.44
C MET A 3 -7.41 0.99 22.81
N ASN A 4 -7.25 1.33 24.10
CA ASN A 4 -7.61 2.65 24.64
C ASN A 4 -6.44 3.64 24.82
N ASP A 5 -5.21 3.29 24.42
CA ASP A 5 -4.05 4.17 24.56
C ASP A 5 -3.60 4.86 23.26
N PHE A 6 -4.39 4.74 22.19
CA PHE A 6 -4.19 5.62 21.05
C PHE A 6 -4.79 6.98 21.41
N ILE A 7 -3.92 7.91 21.76
CA ILE A 7 -4.25 9.33 21.96
C ILE A 7 -4.95 9.80 20.67
N VAL A 8 -6.28 9.79 20.70
CA VAL A 8 -7.10 10.47 19.71
C VAL A 8 -6.92 11.96 20.00
N ASN A 9 -5.98 12.58 19.31
CA ASN A 9 -5.84 14.02 19.34
C ASN A 9 -7.15 14.62 18.85
N GLU A 10 -7.76 15.54 19.62
CA GLU A 10 -9.03 16.20 19.27
C GLU A 10 -8.99 16.93 17.91
N ASP A 11 -7.79 17.16 17.36
CA ASP A 11 -7.55 17.77 16.04
C ASP A 11 -7.86 16.84 14.86
N LEU A 12 -8.13 15.54 15.09
CA LEU A 12 -8.48 14.56 14.05
C LEU A 12 -9.99 14.43 13.79
N LYS A 13 -10.79 15.38 14.20
CA LYS A 13 -12.27 15.36 14.02
C LYS A 13 -12.76 15.40 12.57
N GLY A 14 -11.86 15.58 11.61
CA GLY A 14 -12.13 15.42 10.19
C GLY A 14 -10.92 14.79 9.52
N VAL A 15 -11.14 13.90 8.57
CA VAL A 15 -10.07 13.31 7.74
C VAL A 15 -9.62 14.36 6.73
N GLU A 16 -9.12 15.48 7.22
CA GLU A 16 -8.56 16.57 6.39
C GLU A 16 -7.11 16.30 6.03
N ASN A 17 -6.48 15.27 6.65
CA ASN A 17 -5.12 14.87 6.34
C ASN A 17 -4.95 13.35 6.50
N LEU A 18 -5.35 12.61 5.46
CA LEU A 18 -5.18 11.15 5.40
C LEU A 18 -3.73 10.70 5.61
N GLU A 19 -2.77 11.47 5.11
CA GLU A 19 -1.35 11.13 5.27
C GLU A 19 -0.92 11.19 6.73
N PHE A 20 -1.36 12.19 7.48
CA PHE A 20 -1.06 12.31 8.90
C PHE A 20 -1.68 11.16 9.70
N PHE A 21 -2.97 10.86 9.45
CA PHE A 21 -3.65 9.72 10.05
C PHE A 21 -2.92 8.41 9.75
N ALA A 22 -2.60 8.15 8.49
CA ALA A 22 -1.88 6.96 8.06
C ALA A 22 -0.50 6.83 8.73
N ASN A 23 0.22 7.94 8.92
CA ASN A 23 1.49 7.97 9.64
C ASN A 23 1.31 7.54 11.10
N GLN A 24 0.33 8.10 11.82
CA GLN A 24 0.06 7.77 13.22
C GLN A 24 -0.31 6.29 13.40
N VAL A 25 -1.22 5.77 12.55
CA VAL A 25 -1.61 4.35 12.61
C VAL A 25 -0.41 3.45 12.42
N VAL A 26 0.41 3.71 11.40
CA VAL A 26 1.59 2.88 11.09
C VAL A 26 2.65 3.00 12.18
N GLU A 27 2.88 4.17 12.76
CA GLU A 27 3.82 4.33 13.88
C GLU A 27 3.38 3.54 15.12
N GLY A 28 2.11 3.51 15.42
CA GLY A 28 1.57 2.68 16.48
C GLY A 28 1.75 1.18 16.25
N PHE A 29 1.70 0.73 15.00
CA PHE A 29 1.90 -0.69 14.65
C PHE A 29 3.37 -1.10 14.54
N ILE A 30 4.28 -0.24 14.08
CA ILE A 30 5.70 -0.57 13.84
C ILE A 30 6.46 -0.82 15.15
N THR A 31 6.02 -0.27 16.27
CA THR A 31 6.57 -0.64 17.58
C THR A 31 6.40 -2.13 17.92
N GLY A 32 5.59 -2.87 17.16
CA GLY A 32 5.33 -4.31 17.32
C GLY A 32 6.00 -5.25 16.31
N LEU A 33 6.85 -4.77 15.42
CA LEU A 33 7.68 -5.53 14.46
C LEU A 33 7.10 -6.82 13.85
N HIS A 34 6.75 -6.75 12.58
CA HIS A 34 6.77 -7.93 11.73
C HIS A 34 7.60 -7.68 10.48
N ARG A 35 8.76 -8.35 10.38
CA ARG A 35 9.46 -8.51 9.10
C ARG A 35 8.56 -9.33 8.19
N SER A 36 8.26 -8.81 7.00
CA SER A 36 7.48 -9.54 5.99
C SER A 36 8.19 -10.85 5.65
N PRO A 37 7.50 -12.01 5.68
CA PRO A 37 8.07 -13.29 5.26
C PRO A 37 8.15 -13.44 3.74
N TYR A 38 7.68 -12.48 2.96
CA TYR A 38 7.67 -12.56 1.51
C TYR A 38 8.95 -11.98 0.92
N HIS A 39 9.77 -12.86 0.35
CA HIS A 39 10.96 -12.49 -0.40
C HIS A 39 10.56 -12.14 -1.83
N GLY A 40 10.74 -10.89 -2.23
CA GLY A 40 10.59 -10.46 -3.62
C GLY A 40 11.82 -10.83 -4.46
N PHE A 41 11.63 -10.89 -5.78
CA PHE A 41 12.68 -11.31 -6.73
C PHE A 41 13.56 -10.16 -7.23
N SER A 42 13.52 -9.00 -6.61
CA SER A 42 14.44 -7.92 -6.93
C SER A 42 15.66 -8.02 -6.02
N VAL A 43 16.81 -8.13 -6.64
CA VAL A 43 18.09 -8.24 -5.95
C VAL A 43 18.84 -6.94 -6.22
N GLU A 44 18.87 -6.03 -5.25
CA GLU A 44 19.71 -4.84 -5.36
C GLU A 44 21.10 -5.09 -4.78
N PHE A 45 22.09 -4.41 -5.38
CA PHE A 45 23.43 -4.42 -4.88
C PHE A 45 23.50 -3.68 -3.54
N ALA A 46 23.85 -4.38 -2.46
CA ALA A 46 23.94 -3.79 -1.12
C ALA A 46 25.36 -3.30 -0.79
N GLU A 47 26.34 -4.21 -0.88
CA GLU A 47 27.72 -3.91 -0.50
C GLU A 47 28.74 -4.86 -1.15
N HIS A 48 30.00 -4.47 -1.10
CA HIS A 48 31.13 -5.36 -1.38
C HIS A 48 31.66 -5.93 -0.06
N ARG A 49 31.74 -7.24 0.04
CA ARG A 49 32.36 -7.97 1.15
C ARG A 49 33.63 -8.69 0.65
N LEU A 50 34.65 -8.75 1.49
CA LEU A 50 35.82 -9.56 1.17
C LEU A 50 35.42 -11.01 0.96
N TYR A 51 35.99 -11.61 -0.10
CA TYR A 51 35.79 -13.03 -0.42
C TYR A 51 36.46 -13.91 0.65
N ASN A 52 35.75 -14.92 1.09
CA ASN A 52 36.28 -15.94 1.96
C ASN A 52 36.56 -17.21 1.15
N PRO A 53 37.75 -17.89 1.33
CA PRO A 53 38.03 -19.15 0.65
C PRO A 53 36.93 -20.18 0.91
N GLY A 54 36.48 -20.83 -0.18
CA GLY A 54 35.38 -21.82 -0.13
C GLY A 54 34.01 -21.31 -0.55
N GLU A 55 33.84 -19.99 -0.75
CA GLU A 55 32.59 -19.43 -1.27
C GLU A 55 32.50 -19.52 -2.80
N SER A 56 31.27 -19.37 -3.33
CA SER A 56 31.06 -19.35 -4.77
C SER A 56 31.72 -18.14 -5.42
N THR A 57 32.54 -18.40 -6.44
CA THR A 57 33.22 -17.36 -7.21
C THR A 57 32.31 -16.58 -8.17
N ARG A 58 31.05 -17.02 -8.32
CA ARG A 58 30.06 -16.42 -9.26
C ARG A 58 29.80 -14.94 -9.02
N TYR A 59 29.89 -14.51 -7.78
CA TYR A 59 29.56 -13.14 -7.37
C TYR A 59 30.79 -12.26 -7.12
N ILE A 60 31.97 -12.72 -7.50
CA ILE A 60 33.19 -11.91 -7.41
C ILE A 60 33.11 -10.72 -8.37
N ASP A 61 33.43 -9.53 -7.84
CA ASP A 61 33.57 -8.33 -8.67
C ASP A 61 34.97 -8.26 -9.29
N TRP A 62 35.08 -8.79 -10.48
CA TRP A 62 36.34 -8.80 -11.24
C TRP A 62 36.83 -7.40 -11.62
N LYS A 63 35.92 -6.41 -11.76
CA LYS A 63 36.31 -5.02 -12.04
C LYS A 63 36.94 -4.35 -10.81
N LEU A 64 36.42 -4.68 -9.63
CA LEU A 64 36.98 -4.18 -8.37
C LEU A 64 38.30 -4.87 -8.06
N PHE A 65 38.40 -6.17 -8.30
CA PHE A 65 39.67 -6.93 -8.20
C PHE A 65 40.79 -6.31 -9.06
N ALA A 66 40.51 -6.00 -10.32
CA ALA A 66 41.50 -5.39 -11.23
C ALA A 66 42.00 -4.01 -10.76
N ARG A 67 41.29 -3.33 -9.88
CA ARG A 67 41.68 -2.02 -9.34
C ARG A 67 42.34 -2.08 -7.97
N THR A 68 41.97 -3.07 -7.17
CA THR A 68 42.36 -3.12 -5.76
C THR A 68 43.23 -4.30 -5.38
N ASP A 69 43.39 -5.24 -6.29
CA ASP A 69 44.08 -6.52 -6.11
C ASP A 69 43.54 -7.36 -4.91
N LYS A 70 42.26 -7.08 -4.55
CA LYS A 70 41.54 -7.75 -3.46
C LYS A 70 40.27 -8.36 -4.02
N LEU A 71 39.98 -9.61 -3.62
CA LEU A 71 38.78 -10.30 -4.03
C LEU A 71 37.60 -9.82 -3.17
N PHE A 72 36.62 -9.22 -3.82
CA PHE A 72 35.35 -8.82 -3.23
C PHE A 72 34.19 -9.59 -3.87
N VAL A 73 33.24 -9.98 -3.04
CA VAL A 73 31.97 -10.57 -3.45
C VAL A 73 30.88 -9.51 -3.38
N LYS A 74 30.10 -9.39 -4.43
CA LYS A 74 28.89 -8.58 -4.42
C LYS A 74 27.88 -9.24 -3.50
N ARG A 75 27.52 -8.57 -2.44
CA ARG A 75 26.40 -8.93 -1.60
C ARG A 75 25.16 -8.24 -2.13
N PHE A 76 24.15 -9.02 -2.36
CA PHE A 76 22.85 -8.55 -2.82
C PHE A 76 21.88 -8.66 -1.65
N GLU A 77 21.15 -7.61 -1.35
CA GLU A 77 19.97 -7.69 -0.52
C GLU A 77 18.77 -7.95 -1.42
N GLU A 78 17.96 -8.91 -1.05
CA GLU A 78 16.68 -9.13 -1.72
C GLU A 78 15.75 -8.00 -1.31
N GLU A 79 15.56 -6.99 -2.16
CA GLU A 79 14.46 -6.08 -1.99
C GLU A 79 13.15 -6.79 -2.31
N THR A 80 12.31 -6.90 -1.33
CA THR A 80 10.94 -7.37 -1.50
C THR A 80 10.14 -6.27 -2.17
N ASN A 81 10.18 -6.18 -3.50
CA ASN A 81 9.28 -5.32 -4.25
C ASN A 81 7.90 -6.00 -4.33
N LEU A 82 7.22 -6.08 -3.21
CA LEU A 82 5.82 -6.50 -3.19
C LEU A 82 5.01 -5.48 -3.99
N ARG A 83 4.10 -5.97 -4.80
CA ARG A 83 3.09 -5.15 -5.48
C ARG A 83 1.77 -5.40 -4.80
N CYS A 84 1.18 -4.36 -4.26
CA CYS A 84 -0.14 -4.42 -3.63
C CYS A 84 -1.15 -3.68 -4.50
N GLN A 85 -2.28 -4.31 -4.78
CA GLN A 85 -3.43 -3.69 -5.42
C GLN A 85 -4.56 -3.56 -4.41
N LEU A 86 -4.87 -2.35 -4.02
CA LEU A 86 -6.03 -2.04 -3.19
C LEU A 86 -7.25 -1.93 -4.10
N ILE A 87 -8.35 -2.59 -3.76
CA ILE A 87 -9.59 -2.60 -4.52
C ILE A 87 -10.72 -2.16 -3.59
N ILE A 88 -11.33 -1.02 -3.88
CA ILE A 88 -12.39 -0.43 -3.06
C ILE A 88 -13.72 -0.46 -3.83
N ASP A 89 -14.72 -1.05 -3.23
CA ASP A 89 -16.11 -0.93 -3.65
C ASP A 89 -16.65 0.44 -3.20
N ARG A 90 -17.18 1.22 -4.15
CA ARG A 90 -17.85 2.50 -3.87
C ARG A 90 -19.35 2.47 -4.10
N SER A 91 -19.96 1.29 -4.16
CA SER A 91 -21.41 1.15 -4.30
C SER A 91 -22.16 1.85 -3.17
N SER A 92 -23.44 2.14 -3.39
CA SER A 92 -24.26 2.89 -2.43
C SER A 92 -24.32 2.23 -1.05
N SER A 93 -24.23 0.90 -0.96
CA SER A 93 -24.21 0.14 0.29
C SER A 93 -22.99 0.45 1.18
N MET A 94 -21.88 0.89 0.58
CA MET A 94 -20.66 1.27 1.30
C MET A 94 -20.80 2.61 2.04
N HIS A 95 -21.77 3.43 1.67
CA HIS A 95 -22.04 4.72 2.32
C HIS A 95 -22.95 4.60 3.54
N PHE A 96 -23.30 3.38 3.96
CA PHE A 96 -24.10 3.17 5.16
C PHE A 96 -23.22 2.97 6.42
N PRO A 97 -23.60 3.57 7.58
CA PRO A 97 -24.65 4.57 7.75
C PRO A 97 -24.29 5.90 7.05
N ALA A 98 -25.33 6.60 6.56
CA ALA A 98 -25.12 7.88 5.87
C ALA A 98 -24.49 8.91 6.82
N GLN A 99 -23.39 9.51 6.38
CA GLN A 99 -22.64 10.51 7.16
C GLN A 99 -22.38 11.75 6.33
N LYS A 100 -22.54 12.92 6.96
CA LYS A 100 -22.25 14.21 6.32
C LYS A 100 -20.75 14.50 6.22
N LYS A 101 -19.96 13.96 7.14
CA LYS A 101 -18.51 14.12 7.20
C LYS A 101 -17.89 12.80 7.66
N LEU A 102 -16.83 12.39 7.02
CA LEU A 102 -16.03 11.24 7.43
C LEU A 102 -15.29 11.59 8.73
N THR A 103 -15.37 10.69 9.71
CA THR A 103 -14.64 10.78 10.98
C THR A 103 -13.86 9.51 11.22
N SER A 104 -12.73 9.61 11.91
CA SER A 104 -11.90 8.44 12.26
C SER A 104 -12.48 7.64 13.43
N GLU A 105 -13.29 8.26 14.29
CA GLU A 105 -13.85 7.61 15.48
C GLU A 105 -14.98 6.63 15.15
N ASN A 106 -15.81 6.97 14.19
CA ASN A 106 -16.94 6.13 13.79
C ASN A 106 -17.17 6.24 12.27
N PRO A 107 -16.29 5.70 11.45
CA PRO A 107 -16.41 5.77 10.01
C PRO A 107 -17.55 4.87 9.53
N ASN A 108 -18.25 5.28 8.47
CA ASN A 108 -19.07 4.35 7.70
C ASN A 108 -18.16 3.37 6.91
N LYS A 109 -18.74 2.42 6.18
CA LYS A 109 -17.98 1.37 5.50
C LYS A 109 -16.94 1.94 4.52
N ILE A 110 -17.35 2.85 3.63
CA ILE A 110 -16.41 3.49 2.68
C ILE A 110 -15.34 4.29 3.43
N GLY A 111 -15.70 4.96 4.51
CA GLY A 111 -14.78 5.70 5.35
C GLY A 111 -13.74 4.79 5.99
N PHE A 112 -14.14 3.64 6.50
CA PHE A 112 -13.21 2.65 7.03
C PHE A 112 -12.25 2.16 5.93
N SER A 113 -12.76 1.84 4.74
CA SER A 113 -11.93 1.42 3.60
C SER A 113 -10.90 2.50 3.21
N ILE A 114 -11.31 3.76 3.18
CA ILE A 114 -10.39 4.88 2.89
C ILE A 114 -9.28 4.96 3.93
N LEU A 115 -9.62 4.90 5.23
CA LEU A 115 -8.65 4.98 6.32
C LEU A 115 -7.70 3.77 6.34
N ALA A 116 -8.24 2.56 6.14
CA ALA A 116 -7.45 1.34 6.06
C ALA A 116 -6.50 1.36 4.85
N SER A 117 -7.00 1.73 3.68
CA SER A 117 -6.19 1.89 2.47
C SER A 117 -5.07 2.90 2.66
N ALA A 118 -5.33 4.06 3.26
CA ALA A 118 -4.31 5.07 3.54
C ALA A 118 -3.22 4.55 4.48
N ALA A 119 -3.60 3.82 5.54
CA ALA A 119 -2.65 3.20 6.46
C ALA A 119 -1.80 2.13 5.77
N LEU A 120 -2.41 1.24 4.98
CA LEU A 120 -1.69 0.23 4.20
C LEU A 120 -0.74 0.85 3.18
N MET A 121 -1.18 1.89 2.47
CA MET A 121 -0.32 2.62 1.53
C MET A 121 0.90 3.19 2.22
N ASN A 122 0.75 3.77 3.41
CA ASN A 122 1.87 4.29 4.18
C ASN A 122 2.83 3.18 4.62
N LEU A 123 2.30 2.04 5.07
CA LEU A 123 3.10 0.88 5.43
C LEU A 123 3.94 0.38 4.25
N PHE A 124 3.32 0.19 3.08
CA PHE A 124 4.02 -0.24 1.85
C PHE A 124 5.03 0.80 1.37
N LYS A 125 4.71 2.10 1.47
CA LYS A 125 5.66 3.19 1.16
C LYS A 125 6.94 3.07 2.02
N ARG A 126 6.81 2.79 3.32
CA ARG A 126 7.96 2.59 4.22
C ARG A 126 8.78 1.35 3.89
N GLN A 127 8.12 0.31 3.36
CA GLN A 127 8.75 -0.94 2.92
C GLN A 127 9.31 -0.85 1.49
N ARG A 128 9.14 0.30 0.81
CA ARG A 128 9.47 0.51 -0.61
C ARG A 128 8.71 -0.40 -1.57
N ASP A 129 7.56 -0.90 -1.15
CA ASP A 129 6.68 -1.72 -1.95
C ASP A 129 5.81 -0.87 -2.88
N GLY A 130 5.39 -1.46 -4.01
CA GLY A 130 4.53 -0.78 -4.97
C GLY A 130 3.06 -0.89 -4.58
N VAL A 131 2.33 0.22 -4.66
CA VAL A 131 0.88 0.25 -4.41
C VAL A 131 0.13 0.77 -5.62
N GLY A 132 -0.97 0.09 -5.97
CA GLY A 132 -1.96 0.51 -6.93
C GLY A 132 -3.35 0.58 -6.28
N LEU A 133 -4.25 1.31 -6.90
CA LEU A 133 -5.63 1.50 -6.44
C LEU A 133 -6.60 1.20 -7.58
N SER A 134 -7.63 0.44 -7.27
CA SER A 134 -8.81 0.27 -8.12
C SER A 134 -10.06 0.65 -7.34
N VAL A 135 -10.95 1.36 -7.99
CA VAL A 135 -12.25 1.75 -7.42
C VAL A 135 -13.33 1.35 -8.40
N PHE A 136 -14.33 0.65 -7.94
CA PHE A 136 -15.43 0.18 -8.77
C PHE A 136 -16.80 0.33 -8.07
N SER A 137 -17.84 0.25 -8.87
CA SER A 137 -19.24 0.05 -8.47
C SER A 137 -19.93 -0.81 -9.56
N GLU A 138 -20.79 -0.23 -10.38
CA GLU A 138 -21.32 -0.88 -11.59
C GLU A 138 -20.27 -1.03 -12.70
N LYS A 139 -19.21 -0.25 -12.63
CA LYS A 139 -18.06 -0.25 -13.56
C LYS A 139 -16.78 0.12 -12.81
N VAL A 140 -15.64 -0.10 -13.44
CA VAL A 140 -14.35 0.38 -12.94
C VAL A 140 -14.27 1.89 -13.16
N HIS A 141 -14.19 2.65 -12.06
CA HIS A 141 -14.06 4.11 -12.07
C HIS A 141 -12.61 4.55 -12.13
N LEU A 142 -11.76 3.80 -11.44
CA LEU A 142 -10.32 4.05 -11.36
C LEU A 142 -9.57 2.73 -11.37
N HIS A 143 -8.48 2.68 -12.10
CA HIS A 143 -7.49 1.61 -11.98
C HIS A 143 -6.10 2.17 -12.24
N THR A 144 -5.18 1.91 -11.32
CA THR A 144 -3.77 2.28 -11.46
C THR A 144 -2.87 1.08 -11.20
N PRO A 145 -1.80 0.91 -11.96
CA PRO A 145 -0.81 -0.10 -11.66
C PRO A 145 -0.05 0.24 -10.38
N ALA A 146 0.45 -0.79 -9.69
CA ALA A 146 1.27 -0.62 -8.49
C ALA A 146 2.61 0.06 -8.85
N LYS A 147 2.93 1.17 -8.16
CA LYS A 147 4.17 1.95 -8.30
C LYS A 147 4.71 2.35 -6.92
N THR A 148 6.03 2.58 -6.86
CA THR A 148 6.76 2.94 -5.62
C THR A 148 7.05 4.44 -5.49
N SER A 149 6.81 5.23 -6.55
CA SER A 149 7.20 6.65 -6.55
C SER A 149 6.37 7.48 -5.57
N ALA A 150 7.02 8.43 -4.89
CA ALA A 150 6.37 9.33 -3.93
C ALA A 150 5.24 10.17 -4.58
N ALA A 151 5.43 10.62 -5.82
CA ALA A 151 4.41 11.35 -6.55
C ALA A 151 3.15 10.50 -6.80
N HIS A 152 3.33 9.20 -7.09
CA HIS A 152 2.21 8.27 -7.25
C HIS A 152 1.47 8.05 -5.93
N HIS A 153 2.20 7.87 -4.83
CA HIS A 153 1.60 7.76 -3.50
C HIS A 153 0.77 9.00 -3.14
N GLN A 154 1.31 10.19 -3.36
CA GLN A 154 0.57 11.42 -3.07
C GLN A 154 -0.69 11.52 -3.92
N TRP A 155 -0.59 11.15 -5.19
CA TRP A 155 -1.75 11.14 -6.07
C TRP A 155 -2.82 10.14 -5.60
N LEU A 156 -2.43 8.92 -5.16
CA LEU A 156 -3.37 7.94 -4.60
C LEU A 156 -4.07 8.46 -3.33
N LEU A 157 -3.36 9.16 -2.44
CA LEU A 157 -3.97 9.77 -1.24
C LEU A 157 -5.02 10.80 -1.65
N ASN A 158 -4.74 11.63 -2.65
CA ASN A 158 -5.71 12.60 -3.16
C ASN A 158 -6.95 11.90 -3.75
N GLU A 159 -6.79 10.77 -4.45
CA GLU A 159 -7.93 9.99 -4.95
C GLU A 159 -8.77 9.42 -3.80
N LEU A 160 -8.14 8.92 -2.72
CA LEU A 160 -8.85 8.47 -1.52
C LEU A 160 -9.62 9.62 -0.85
N GLU A 161 -9.04 10.83 -0.78
CA GLU A 161 -9.72 12.02 -0.26
C GLU A 161 -10.94 12.42 -1.11
N LEU A 162 -10.86 12.23 -2.42
CA LEU A 162 -12.01 12.45 -3.32
C LEU A 162 -13.15 11.45 -3.04
N LEU A 163 -12.82 10.20 -2.69
CA LEU A 163 -13.82 9.20 -2.30
C LEU A 163 -14.48 9.52 -0.95
N ALA A 164 -13.80 10.25 -0.07
CA ALA A 164 -14.33 10.66 1.23
C ALA A 164 -15.43 11.75 1.14
N LYS A 165 -15.63 12.34 -0.04
CA LYS A 165 -16.69 13.35 -0.23
C LYS A 165 -18.06 12.74 -0.03
N PRO A 166 -19.02 13.52 0.52
CA PRO A 166 -20.39 13.05 0.73
C PRO A 166 -21.00 12.46 -0.54
N PHE A 167 -21.63 11.31 -0.39
CA PHE A 167 -22.33 10.67 -1.47
C PHE A 167 -23.58 11.48 -1.86
N ASN A 168 -23.78 11.66 -3.17
CA ASN A 168 -24.99 12.31 -3.66
C ASN A 168 -26.10 11.25 -3.75
N GLU A 169 -27.07 11.28 -2.83
CA GLU A 169 -28.18 10.33 -2.74
C GLU A 169 -29.02 10.22 -4.03
N ASN A 170 -28.93 11.21 -4.90
CA ASN A 170 -29.62 11.20 -6.21
C ASN A 170 -28.94 10.30 -7.24
N LYS A 171 -27.77 9.74 -6.94
CA LYS A 171 -27.02 8.77 -7.80
C LYS A 171 -26.81 7.47 -7.02
N MET A 172 -27.86 6.66 -6.91
CA MET A 172 -27.69 5.31 -6.42
C MET A 172 -26.94 4.49 -7.48
N GLU A 173 -25.76 3.98 -7.12
CA GLU A 173 -24.99 3.06 -7.95
C GLU A 173 -25.13 1.66 -7.35
N GLY A 174 -25.58 0.70 -8.16
CA GLY A 174 -25.59 -0.70 -7.81
C GLY A 174 -24.18 -1.29 -7.82
N THR A 175 -24.07 -2.55 -7.51
CA THR A 175 -22.81 -3.31 -7.62
C THR A 175 -22.93 -4.34 -8.74
N LYS A 176 -22.11 -4.20 -9.79
CA LYS A 176 -21.80 -5.23 -10.76
C LYS A 176 -20.40 -5.78 -10.48
N ALA A 177 -20.25 -6.35 -9.28
CA ALA A 177 -18.93 -6.74 -8.76
C ALA A 177 -18.22 -7.73 -9.68
N ILE A 178 -18.93 -8.70 -10.26
CA ILE A 178 -18.33 -9.77 -11.07
C ILE A 178 -17.60 -9.21 -12.29
N ASP A 179 -18.30 -8.42 -13.11
CA ASP A 179 -17.73 -7.87 -14.35
C ASP A 179 -16.57 -6.90 -14.04
N SER A 180 -16.76 -6.03 -13.04
CA SER A 180 -15.73 -5.08 -12.61
C SER A 180 -14.50 -5.75 -12.03
N LEU A 181 -14.68 -6.83 -11.26
CA LEU A 181 -13.56 -7.58 -10.68
C LEU A 181 -12.81 -8.37 -11.75
N HIS A 182 -13.48 -8.95 -12.74
CA HIS A 182 -12.80 -9.57 -13.88
C HIS A 182 -11.97 -8.56 -14.65
N GLU A 183 -12.53 -7.38 -14.95
CA GLU A 183 -11.79 -6.31 -15.61
C GLU A 183 -10.56 -5.86 -14.81
N ILE A 184 -10.68 -5.74 -13.49
CA ILE A 184 -9.55 -5.38 -12.62
C ILE A 184 -8.52 -6.53 -12.60
N ALA A 185 -8.96 -7.78 -12.46
CA ALA A 185 -8.08 -8.95 -12.39
C ALA A 185 -7.21 -9.09 -13.65
N ASP A 186 -7.77 -8.82 -14.83
CA ASP A 186 -7.03 -8.85 -16.09
C ASP A 186 -5.93 -7.78 -16.17
N ARG A 187 -6.10 -6.67 -15.45
CA ARG A 187 -5.17 -5.53 -15.41
C ARG A 187 -4.12 -5.64 -14.32
N VAL A 188 -4.38 -6.44 -13.28
CA VAL A 188 -3.45 -6.61 -12.14
C VAL A 188 -2.27 -7.49 -12.56
N ASN A 189 -1.07 -7.06 -12.22
CA ASN A 189 0.14 -7.83 -12.50
C ASN A 189 0.12 -9.18 -11.77
N LYS A 190 0.59 -10.22 -12.43
CA LYS A 190 0.83 -11.53 -11.79
C LYS A 190 1.74 -11.36 -10.57
N ARG A 191 1.46 -12.09 -9.50
CA ARG A 191 2.20 -12.05 -8.22
C ARG A 191 2.05 -10.72 -7.48
N SER A 192 0.83 -10.18 -7.44
CA SER A 192 0.47 -9.05 -6.59
C SER A 192 -0.30 -9.54 -5.37
N LEU A 193 -0.11 -8.86 -4.24
CA LEU A 193 -1.04 -8.91 -3.12
C LEU A 193 -2.28 -8.11 -3.52
N VAL A 194 -3.45 -8.67 -3.32
CA VAL A 194 -4.71 -7.96 -3.54
C VAL A 194 -5.42 -7.80 -2.21
N VAL A 195 -5.73 -6.58 -1.85
CA VAL A 195 -6.58 -6.25 -0.70
C VAL A 195 -7.90 -5.76 -1.23
N PHE A 196 -8.97 -6.48 -0.90
CA PHE A 196 -10.31 -6.21 -1.39
C PHE A 196 -11.19 -5.71 -0.27
N GLU A 197 -11.71 -4.50 -0.41
CA GLU A 197 -12.51 -3.79 0.57
C GLU A 197 -13.95 -3.61 0.03
N THR A 198 -14.81 -4.50 0.46
CA THR A 198 -16.25 -4.53 0.16
C THR A 198 -17.03 -5.03 1.35
N TYR A 199 -18.36 -5.01 1.23
CA TYR A 199 -19.24 -5.52 2.26
C TYR A 199 -20.29 -6.45 1.66
#